data_c2cf566bdf7cb5a46148f5a87f28d8be
#
_entry.id   c2cf566bdf7cb5a46148f5a87f28d8be
#
_cell.length_a   1.000
_cell.length_b   1.000
_cell.length_c   1.000
_cell.angle_alpha   90.00
_cell.angle_beta   90.00
_cell.angle_gamma   90.00
#
_symmetry.space_group_name_H-M   'P 1'
#
loop_
_entity.id
_entity.type
_entity.pdbx_description
1 polymer ?
#
loop_
_entity_poly.entity_id
_entity_poly.type
_entity_poly.pdbx_seq_one_letter_code
_entity_poly.pdbx_strand_id
1 'polypeptide(L)'
;MKRIILFTAALTCVAITKAQTTTDTLKQQQLDEVVVAGVRVPKRAPYAVSNIKKKELEAFSKSGREMPFLLAQTPGVLAWGENGLGTGTAAMRIRGAAGSRINITLDGVSLNSPEDQTVFWANMNSYASLMNSVQIQRGIGTSTNGDGAFGGSVSLATSAPNRQPSVEVSGSYGSYNTYNAGVKFSTGLLFNHLVFDGAYHETATDGYVNGTSGRSGSYYGGLTWLGDNFRICYKNIGNFEKTGQAWNGVVTGSNDLSLMDGTYGSKTGIMTYKDMYERGLGKFNQLYEYLQTDANGAFVKDANGNYQTARYTMRDGSFWNKTTDNFYQNHNLLSFAFHPSNHWSHNVTLHYTYGYGYYSEFKHNAKFAKFGLAFTDSNGKFIKKSDFVRLKGLSQHTYGIVYTSNYKDENWDVTGGLNLQQFRGSHFGYLTYIKNEEADAKYRAGGNDYKYYDSKAHKYDYSGFFKAKYNFADYWNVFMDLQIRHVEYMTDGQNDRFYKVGSGYQNQLLDISERYDFVNPKAGISYYRGGHKAYASIAHASREPERNNFTNNGSYPAP
;
A
#
# COMPACT_ATOMS: atom_id res chain seq x y z
N MET A 1 -8.95 9.56 35.58
CA MET A 1 -10.39 9.71 35.80
C MET A 1 -11.17 10.26 34.58
N LYS A 2 -10.69 11.24 33.82
CA LYS A 2 -11.42 11.76 32.61
C LYS A 2 -11.57 10.76 31.42
N ARG A 3 -10.77 9.70 31.32
CA ARG A 3 -10.86 8.69 30.25
C ARG A 3 -11.88 7.57 30.53
N ILE A 4 -12.29 7.39 31.79
CA ILE A 4 -13.28 6.36 32.18
C ILE A 4 -14.72 6.87 31.95
N ILE A 5 -14.94 8.18 32.00
CA ILE A 5 -16.26 8.81 31.85
C ILE A 5 -16.78 8.71 30.37
N LEU A 6 -15.88 8.72 29.38
CA LEU A 6 -16.30 8.54 27.96
C LEU A 6 -16.75 7.09 27.67
N PHE A 7 -16.22 6.11 28.38
CA PHE A 7 -16.60 4.69 28.20
C PHE A 7 -17.97 4.39 28.80
N THR A 8 -18.32 5.04 29.89
CA THR A 8 -19.62 4.84 30.59
C THR A 8 -20.78 5.51 29.83
N ALA A 9 -20.54 6.64 29.15
CA ALA A 9 -21.57 7.33 28.36
C ALA A 9 -21.95 6.55 27.07
N ALA A 10 -21.01 5.77 26.52
CA ALA A 10 -21.29 4.91 25.35
C ALA A 10 -22.15 3.67 25.69
N LEU A 11 -22.08 3.18 26.93
CA LEU A 11 -22.83 1.99 27.34
C LEU A 11 -24.30 2.28 27.67
N THR A 12 -24.67 3.51 28.02
CA THR A 12 -26.04 3.87 28.40
C THR A 12 -26.97 4.14 27.22
N CYS A 13 -26.45 4.32 26.00
CA CYS A 13 -27.28 4.53 24.78
C CYS A 13 -27.84 3.24 24.14
N VAL A 14 -27.48 2.05 24.64
CA VAL A 14 -27.82 0.75 23.99
C VAL A 14 -29.20 0.20 24.39
N ALA A 15 -29.95 0.83 25.27
CA ALA A 15 -31.09 0.20 25.94
C ALA A 15 -32.47 0.40 25.30
N ILE A 16 -32.64 1.10 24.18
CA ILE A 16 -33.97 1.32 23.57
C ILE A 16 -33.93 1.23 22.07
N THR A 17 -34.14 0.02 21.48
CA THR A 17 -34.78 -0.08 20.16
C THR A 17 -35.35 -1.49 19.91
N LYS A 18 -36.62 -1.57 19.53
CA LYS A 18 -37.32 -2.80 19.07
C LYS A 18 -36.95 -3.09 17.62
N ALA A 19 -36.74 -4.36 17.31
CA ALA A 19 -36.39 -4.86 15.98
C ALA A 19 -37.53 -4.64 14.96
N GLN A 20 -37.15 -4.24 13.75
CA GLN A 20 -38.01 -4.17 12.58
C GLN A 20 -37.54 -5.12 11.46
N THR A 21 -38.47 -5.59 10.66
CA THR A 21 -38.55 -6.83 9.87
C THR A 21 -37.79 -6.89 8.53
N THR A 22 -37.53 -8.09 8.09
CA THR A 22 -36.73 -8.75 7.07
C THR A 22 -36.86 -8.36 5.58
N THR A 23 -37.73 -7.48 5.14
CA THR A 23 -37.95 -7.18 3.70
C THR A 23 -36.95 -6.20 3.09
N ASP A 24 -36.22 -5.50 3.91
CA ASP A 24 -35.36 -4.36 3.52
C ASP A 24 -33.87 -4.73 3.23
N THR A 25 -33.47 -5.96 3.59
CA THR A 25 -32.08 -6.42 3.42
C THR A 25 -31.71 -6.68 1.96
N LEU A 26 -32.63 -7.10 1.12
CA LEU A 26 -32.40 -7.36 -0.31
C LEU A 26 -32.14 -6.08 -1.09
N LYS A 27 -32.88 -5.00 -0.84
CA LYS A 27 -32.67 -3.70 -1.49
C LYS A 27 -31.32 -3.10 -1.11
N GLN A 28 -30.89 -3.26 0.14
CA GLN A 28 -29.61 -2.75 0.59
C GLN A 28 -28.44 -3.52 -0.02
N GLN A 29 -28.53 -4.84 -0.12
CA GLN A 29 -27.50 -5.65 -0.77
C GLN A 29 -27.32 -5.22 -2.23
N GLN A 30 -28.38 -4.87 -2.94
CA GLN A 30 -28.31 -4.29 -4.28
C GLN A 30 -27.55 -2.95 -4.29
N LEU A 31 -27.84 -2.04 -3.35
CA LEU A 31 -27.15 -0.74 -3.25
C LEU A 31 -25.64 -0.88 -2.93
N ASP A 32 -25.26 -1.89 -2.16
CA ASP A 32 -23.85 -2.16 -1.85
C ASP A 32 -23.09 -2.75 -3.05
N GLU A 33 -23.75 -3.58 -3.85
CA GLU A 33 -23.15 -4.14 -5.07
C GLU A 33 -22.86 -3.07 -6.12
N VAL A 34 -23.66 -2.00 -6.20
CA VAL A 34 -23.49 -0.92 -7.18
C VAL A 34 -22.15 -0.20 -7.01
N VAL A 35 -21.75 0.06 -5.77
CA VAL A 35 -20.50 0.80 -5.49
C VAL A 35 -19.28 0.10 -6.08
N VAL A 36 -19.29 -1.22 -6.12
CA VAL A 36 -18.16 -2.01 -6.65
C VAL A 36 -18.40 -2.61 -8.03
N ALA A 37 -19.59 -2.39 -8.63
CA ALA A 37 -19.96 -2.96 -9.93
C ALA A 37 -18.99 -2.53 -11.06
N GLY A 38 -18.46 -1.31 -10.99
CA GLY A 38 -17.47 -0.82 -11.95
C GLY A 38 -16.22 -1.69 -11.99
N VAL A 39 -15.71 -2.17 -10.86
CA VAL A 39 -14.40 -2.84 -10.71
C VAL A 39 -14.50 -4.35 -10.61
N ARG A 40 -15.67 -4.90 -10.30
CA ARG A 40 -15.86 -6.34 -10.14
C ARG A 40 -16.39 -7.00 -11.39
N VAL A 41 -16.11 -8.30 -11.50
CA VAL A 41 -16.68 -9.14 -12.54
C VAL A 41 -17.65 -10.15 -11.96
N PRO A 42 -18.74 -10.47 -12.69
CA PRO A 42 -19.63 -11.55 -12.34
C PRO A 42 -18.89 -12.89 -12.31
N LYS A 43 -19.39 -13.84 -11.50
CA LYS A 43 -18.80 -15.19 -11.34
C LYS A 43 -18.62 -15.93 -12.67
N ARG A 44 -19.52 -15.70 -13.64
CA ARG A 44 -19.50 -16.36 -14.97
C ARG A 44 -18.65 -15.64 -16.03
N ALA A 45 -18.05 -14.49 -15.71
CA ALA A 45 -17.21 -13.76 -16.66
C ALA A 45 -15.94 -14.56 -17.03
N PRO A 46 -15.33 -14.33 -18.21
CA PRO A 46 -14.19 -15.09 -18.71
C PRO A 46 -12.87 -14.71 -18.04
N TYR A 47 -12.84 -14.74 -16.72
CA TYR A 47 -11.67 -14.42 -15.91
C TYR A 47 -11.44 -15.44 -14.80
N ALA A 48 -10.19 -15.57 -14.37
CA ALA A 48 -9.81 -16.33 -13.18
C ALA A 48 -10.07 -15.46 -11.94
N VAL A 49 -11.18 -15.69 -11.25
CA VAL A 49 -11.64 -14.89 -10.11
C VAL A 49 -11.68 -15.72 -8.84
N SER A 50 -11.25 -15.13 -7.73
CA SER A 50 -11.45 -15.64 -6.38
C SER A 50 -12.13 -14.58 -5.53
N ASN A 51 -13.04 -15.00 -4.67
CA ASN A 51 -13.74 -14.10 -3.75
C ASN A 51 -13.50 -14.57 -2.31
N ILE A 52 -13.08 -13.63 -1.45
CA ILE A 52 -12.91 -13.82 -0.02
C ILE A 52 -14.11 -13.18 0.67
N LYS A 53 -14.76 -13.92 1.54
CA LYS A 53 -16.00 -13.49 2.20
C LYS A 53 -15.71 -12.87 3.57
N LYS A 54 -16.69 -12.15 4.10
CA LYS A 54 -16.63 -11.49 5.42
C LYS A 54 -16.10 -12.41 6.54
N LYS A 55 -16.62 -13.64 6.63
CA LYS A 55 -16.20 -14.61 7.66
C LYS A 55 -14.70 -14.92 7.62
N GLU A 56 -14.11 -15.04 6.44
CA GLU A 56 -12.68 -15.31 6.25
C GLU A 56 -11.85 -14.08 6.63
N LEU A 57 -12.33 -12.88 6.26
CA LEU A 57 -11.72 -11.60 6.62
C LEU A 57 -11.72 -11.35 8.13
N GLU A 58 -12.84 -11.61 8.80
CA GLU A 58 -12.98 -11.48 10.26
C GLU A 58 -12.08 -12.48 11.01
N ALA A 59 -12.01 -13.72 10.53
CA ALA A 59 -11.11 -14.71 11.12
C ALA A 59 -9.63 -14.30 10.95
N PHE A 60 -9.27 -13.83 9.77
CA PHE A 60 -7.90 -13.39 9.48
C PHE A 60 -7.50 -12.13 10.25
N SER A 61 -8.39 -11.15 10.41
CA SER A 61 -8.09 -9.89 11.09
C SER A 61 -7.60 -10.07 12.52
N LYS A 62 -7.97 -11.18 13.17
CA LYS A 62 -7.51 -11.53 14.52
C LYS A 62 -6.02 -11.91 14.58
N SER A 63 -5.41 -12.22 13.44
CA SER A 63 -3.98 -12.56 13.38
C SER A 63 -3.05 -11.34 13.48
N GLY A 64 -3.55 -10.13 13.28
CA GLY A 64 -2.77 -8.89 13.18
C GLY A 64 -1.87 -8.80 11.94
N ARG A 65 -1.91 -9.82 11.04
CA ARG A 65 -1.12 -9.85 9.81
C ARG A 65 -1.74 -8.97 8.73
N GLU A 66 -0.90 -8.48 7.84
CA GLU A 66 -1.33 -7.63 6.72
C GLU A 66 -2.04 -8.43 5.63
N MET A 67 -2.93 -7.76 4.91
CA MET A 67 -3.82 -8.32 3.88
C MET A 67 -3.13 -9.24 2.85
N PRO A 68 -1.89 -8.99 2.37
CA PRO A 68 -1.20 -9.88 1.43
C PRO A 68 -1.17 -11.34 1.87
N PHE A 69 -1.04 -11.60 3.17
CA PHE A 69 -1.00 -12.98 3.70
C PHE A 69 -2.36 -13.70 3.63
N LEU A 70 -3.46 -12.96 3.66
CA LEU A 70 -4.78 -13.52 3.36
C LEU A 70 -4.93 -13.79 1.86
N LEU A 71 -4.53 -12.82 1.03
CA LEU A 71 -4.62 -12.93 -0.43
C LEU A 71 -3.75 -14.08 -0.97
N ALA A 72 -2.63 -14.40 -0.30
CA ALA A 72 -1.74 -15.52 -0.64
C ALA A 72 -2.37 -16.91 -0.45
N GLN A 73 -3.53 -17.02 0.20
CA GLN A 73 -4.32 -18.26 0.21
C GLN A 73 -4.99 -18.52 -1.15
N THR A 74 -4.96 -17.55 -2.05
CA THR A 74 -5.45 -17.69 -3.42
C THR A 74 -4.36 -18.25 -4.33
N PRO A 75 -4.64 -19.28 -5.17
CA PRO A 75 -3.64 -19.84 -6.09
C PRO A 75 -3.00 -18.78 -6.98
N GLY A 76 -1.66 -18.81 -7.09
CA GLY A 76 -0.88 -17.87 -7.89
C GLY A 76 -0.62 -16.51 -7.24
N VAL A 77 -0.96 -16.35 -5.97
CA VAL A 77 -0.58 -15.19 -5.14
C VAL A 77 0.54 -15.60 -4.19
N LEU A 78 1.62 -14.83 -4.19
CA LEU A 78 2.74 -14.97 -3.26
C LEU A 78 2.81 -13.73 -2.38
N ALA A 79 3.00 -13.89 -1.07
CA ALA A 79 3.21 -12.81 -0.13
C ALA A 79 4.44 -13.06 0.75
N TRP A 80 5.07 -11.98 1.17
CA TRP A 80 6.17 -12.00 2.16
C TRP A 80 6.13 -10.73 3.00
N GLY A 81 6.83 -10.74 4.14
CA GLY A 81 6.98 -9.60 5.03
C GLY A 81 8.41 -9.50 5.53
N GLU A 82 8.91 -8.29 5.68
CA GLU A 82 10.31 -8.02 6.01
C GLU A 82 10.64 -8.31 7.48
N ASN A 83 9.69 -8.13 8.39
CA ASN A 83 9.90 -8.35 9.83
C ASN A 83 9.84 -9.84 10.26
N GLY A 84 9.57 -10.75 9.32
CA GLY A 84 9.44 -12.18 9.56
C GLY A 84 8.08 -12.63 10.12
N LEU A 85 7.18 -11.72 10.48
CA LEU A 85 5.88 -12.01 11.09
C LEU A 85 4.69 -11.63 10.21
N GLY A 86 4.89 -10.73 9.24
CA GLY A 86 3.84 -10.22 8.36
C GLY A 86 2.94 -9.16 8.99
N THR A 87 3.49 -8.40 9.93
CA THR A 87 2.83 -7.30 10.66
C THR A 87 3.55 -5.96 10.44
N GLY A 88 4.10 -5.74 9.30
CA GLY A 88 4.81 -4.53 8.85
C GLY A 88 5.54 -4.83 7.55
N THR A 89 5.46 -3.93 6.59
CA THR A 89 6.10 -4.02 5.28
C THR A 89 5.89 -5.36 4.54
N ALA A 90 4.62 -5.77 4.41
CA ALA A 90 4.28 -6.89 3.56
C ALA A 90 4.23 -6.47 2.09
N ALA A 91 4.57 -7.40 1.22
CA ALA A 91 4.45 -7.25 -0.22
C ALA A 91 3.83 -8.50 -0.84
N MET A 92 3.37 -8.38 -2.10
CA MET A 92 2.80 -9.52 -2.81
C MET A 92 3.08 -9.49 -4.30
N ARG A 93 2.94 -10.66 -4.92
CA ARG A 93 2.92 -10.86 -6.37
C ARG A 93 1.72 -11.68 -6.78
N ILE A 94 1.14 -11.39 -7.93
CA ILE A 94 0.10 -12.21 -8.55
C ILE A 94 0.66 -12.75 -9.87
N ARG A 95 0.77 -14.08 -10.01
CA ARG A 95 1.36 -14.74 -11.18
C ARG A 95 2.75 -14.19 -11.55
N GLY A 96 3.57 -13.87 -10.55
CA GLY A 96 4.90 -13.29 -10.72
C GLY A 96 4.93 -11.78 -10.94
N ALA A 97 3.80 -11.13 -11.28
CA ALA A 97 3.74 -9.68 -11.48
C ALA A 97 3.90 -8.93 -10.14
N ALA A 98 4.74 -7.90 -10.13
CA ALA A 98 5.00 -7.06 -8.97
C ALA A 98 3.81 -6.16 -8.61
N GLY A 99 3.83 -5.56 -7.42
CA GLY A 99 2.77 -4.71 -6.88
C GLY A 99 2.34 -3.57 -7.80
N SER A 100 3.28 -2.94 -8.50
CA SER A 100 3.00 -1.88 -9.46
C SER A 100 2.24 -2.33 -10.73
N ARG A 101 2.08 -3.65 -10.93
CA ARG A 101 1.28 -4.24 -12.00
C ARG A 101 -0.03 -4.86 -11.53
N ILE A 102 -0.42 -4.54 -10.29
CA ILE A 102 -1.64 -5.02 -9.65
C ILE A 102 -2.46 -3.80 -9.25
N ASN A 103 -3.67 -3.71 -9.78
CA ASN A 103 -4.59 -2.64 -9.41
C ASN A 103 -5.37 -3.02 -8.15
N ILE A 104 -5.39 -2.13 -7.17
CA ILE A 104 -6.08 -2.32 -5.90
C ILE A 104 -7.05 -1.19 -5.68
N THR A 105 -8.32 -1.53 -5.43
CA THR A 105 -9.37 -0.54 -5.23
C THR A 105 -10.10 -0.74 -3.91
N LEU A 106 -10.53 0.34 -3.31
CA LEU A 106 -11.39 0.39 -2.13
C LEU A 106 -12.70 1.07 -2.51
N ASP A 107 -13.80 0.32 -2.44
CA ASP A 107 -15.14 0.79 -2.85
C ASP A 107 -15.14 1.44 -4.25
N GLY A 108 -14.34 0.91 -5.17
CA GLY A 108 -14.22 1.39 -6.53
C GLY A 108 -13.18 2.50 -6.77
N VAL A 109 -12.59 3.07 -5.73
CA VAL A 109 -11.53 4.09 -5.83
C VAL A 109 -10.16 3.43 -5.79
N SER A 110 -9.24 3.82 -6.68
CA SER A 110 -7.87 3.28 -6.70
C SER A 110 -7.10 3.66 -5.45
N LEU A 111 -6.39 2.68 -4.87
CA LEU A 111 -5.49 2.86 -3.73
C LEU A 111 -4.02 2.89 -4.15
N ASN A 112 -3.71 2.56 -5.39
CA ASN A 112 -2.34 2.59 -5.88
C ASN A 112 -1.80 4.03 -5.81
N SER A 113 -0.56 4.18 -5.32
CA SER A 113 0.16 5.46 -5.40
C SER A 113 0.21 5.92 -6.85
N PRO A 114 -0.20 7.15 -7.17
CA PRO A 114 -0.22 7.61 -8.56
C PRO A 114 1.15 7.66 -9.23
N GLU A 115 2.24 7.75 -8.47
CA GLU A 115 3.62 7.79 -8.99
C GLU A 115 4.31 6.42 -9.01
N ASP A 116 4.19 5.66 -7.90
CA ASP A 116 4.84 4.34 -7.77
C ASP A 116 3.96 3.21 -8.29
N GLN A 117 2.69 3.50 -8.57
CA GLN A 117 1.67 2.57 -9.09
C GLN A 117 1.51 1.29 -8.25
N THR A 118 1.90 1.36 -6.98
CA THR A 118 1.80 0.26 -6.02
C THR A 118 1.04 0.68 -4.76
N VAL A 119 0.64 -0.30 -3.97
CA VAL A 119 0.10 -0.09 -2.62
C VAL A 119 1.14 -0.51 -1.60
N PHE A 120 1.39 0.34 -0.63
CA PHE A 120 2.18 0.02 0.56
C PHE A 120 1.24 -0.56 1.62
N TRP A 121 1.29 -1.88 1.81
CA TRP A 121 0.33 -2.60 2.65
C TRP A 121 0.46 -2.26 4.14
N ALA A 122 1.64 -1.84 4.57
CA ALA A 122 1.84 -1.35 5.93
C ALA A 122 0.92 -0.16 6.25
N ASN A 123 0.63 0.68 5.24
CA ASN A 123 -0.32 1.80 5.36
C ASN A 123 -1.79 1.33 5.45
N MET A 124 -2.07 0.04 5.38
CA MET A 124 -3.42 -0.54 5.34
C MET A 124 -3.57 -1.65 6.38
N ASN A 125 -2.84 -1.55 7.47
CA ASN A 125 -2.95 -2.54 8.54
C ASN A 125 -4.38 -2.56 9.11
N SER A 126 -4.83 -3.77 9.43
CA SER A 126 -6.18 -4.03 9.96
C SER A 126 -7.35 -3.78 8.99
N TYR A 127 -7.11 -3.48 7.72
CA TYR A 127 -8.20 -3.31 6.72
C TYR A 127 -9.07 -4.56 6.59
N ALA A 128 -8.51 -5.76 6.80
CA ALA A 128 -9.30 -6.99 6.79
C ALA A 128 -10.53 -6.92 7.71
N SER A 129 -10.42 -6.22 8.84
CA SER A 129 -11.51 -6.05 9.80
C SER A 129 -12.62 -5.12 9.31
N LEU A 130 -12.31 -4.21 8.39
CA LEU A 130 -13.24 -3.20 7.85
C LEU A 130 -13.95 -3.69 6.58
N MET A 131 -13.45 -4.77 5.96
CA MET A 131 -13.93 -5.25 4.67
C MET A 131 -15.10 -6.23 4.83
N ASN A 132 -16.05 -6.13 3.90
CA ASN A 132 -17.13 -7.11 3.73
C ASN A 132 -16.72 -8.25 2.80
N SER A 133 -15.97 -7.92 1.76
CA SER A 133 -15.53 -8.90 0.77
C SER A 133 -14.34 -8.39 -0.04
N VAL A 134 -13.56 -9.33 -0.56
CA VAL A 134 -12.46 -9.04 -1.49
C VAL A 134 -12.63 -9.89 -2.73
N GLN A 135 -12.50 -9.28 -3.90
CA GLN A 135 -12.42 -10.02 -5.17
C GLN A 135 -11.02 -9.89 -5.76
N ILE A 136 -10.42 -11.02 -6.12
CA ILE A 136 -9.11 -11.11 -6.75
C ILE A 136 -9.31 -11.59 -8.18
N GLN A 137 -8.91 -10.80 -9.16
CA GLN A 137 -8.85 -11.16 -10.57
C GLN A 137 -7.39 -11.39 -10.95
N ARG A 138 -7.07 -12.55 -11.50
CA ARG A 138 -5.70 -12.95 -11.84
C ARG A 138 -5.44 -12.85 -13.33
N GLY A 139 -4.41 -12.10 -13.72
CA GLY A 139 -4.09 -11.72 -15.09
C GLY A 139 -4.74 -10.39 -15.46
N ILE A 140 -4.76 -10.04 -16.75
CA ILE A 140 -5.40 -8.82 -17.23
C ILE A 140 -6.90 -8.91 -16.91
N GLY A 141 -7.33 -8.16 -15.90
CA GLY A 141 -8.72 -8.09 -15.45
C GLY A 141 -9.56 -7.08 -16.22
N THR A 142 -10.72 -6.72 -15.67
CA THR A 142 -11.56 -5.67 -16.26
C THR A 142 -10.87 -4.32 -16.27
N SER A 143 -11.19 -3.51 -17.28
CA SER A 143 -10.73 -2.11 -17.40
C SER A 143 -11.47 -1.25 -16.41
N THR A 144 -10.88 -1.05 -15.26
CA THR A 144 -11.48 -0.24 -14.22
C THR A 144 -10.43 0.58 -13.53
N ASN A 145 -10.81 1.79 -13.18
CA ASN A 145 -10.07 2.66 -12.28
C ASN A 145 -8.67 3.06 -12.73
N GLY A 146 -8.51 3.30 -14.01
CA GLY A 146 -7.37 3.99 -14.55
C GLY A 146 -6.18 3.10 -14.88
N ASP A 147 -5.70 2.28 -13.99
CA ASP A 147 -4.42 1.60 -14.16
C ASP A 147 -4.49 0.34 -15.02
N GLY A 148 -3.52 0.17 -15.93
CA GLY A 148 -3.32 -1.08 -16.65
C GLY A 148 -2.85 -2.19 -15.74
N ALA A 149 -3.77 -3.02 -15.25
CA ALA A 149 -3.46 -4.16 -14.39
C ALA A 149 -3.03 -5.37 -15.23
N PHE A 150 -1.73 -5.60 -15.35
CA PHE A 150 -1.20 -6.75 -16.12
C PHE A 150 -1.19 -8.04 -15.29
N GLY A 151 -0.88 -7.94 -14.01
CA GLY A 151 -0.76 -9.08 -13.10
C GLY A 151 -2.08 -9.51 -12.50
N GLY A 152 -2.93 -8.55 -12.20
CA GLY A 152 -4.22 -8.79 -11.57
C GLY A 152 -4.83 -7.54 -10.98
N SER A 153 -6.04 -7.69 -10.45
CA SER A 153 -6.68 -6.64 -9.66
C SER A 153 -7.31 -7.20 -8.39
N VAL A 154 -7.32 -6.37 -7.35
CA VAL A 154 -7.91 -6.68 -6.05
C VAL A 154 -8.93 -5.59 -5.74
N SER A 155 -10.20 -5.97 -5.64
CA SER A 155 -11.28 -5.05 -5.26
C SER A 155 -11.70 -5.32 -3.81
N LEU A 156 -11.43 -4.35 -2.95
CA LEU A 156 -11.83 -4.31 -1.55
C LEU A 156 -13.19 -3.62 -1.44
N ALA A 157 -14.15 -4.26 -0.79
CA ALA A 157 -15.42 -3.64 -0.45
C ALA A 157 -15.55 -3.53 1.06
N THR A 158 -15.79 -2.32 1.55
CA THR A 158 -16.03 -2.09 2.98
C THR A 158 -17.35 -2.69 3.43
N SER A 159 -17.49 -2.91 4.73
CA SER A 159 -18.73 -3.40 5.31
C SER A 159 -19.88 -2.43 5.06
N ALA A 160 -21.05 -3.00 4.76
CA ALA A 160 -22.29 -2.25 4.73
C ALA A 160 -22.63 -1.70 6.12
N PRO A 161 -23.38 -0.58 6.21
CA PRO A 161 -23.83 -0.05 7.49
C PRO A 161 -24.66 -1.08 8.24
N ASN A 162 -24.39 -1.28 9.53
CA ASN A 162 -25.13 -2.23 10.33
C ASN A 162 -26.46 -1.60 10.81
N ARG A 163 -27.57 -2.20 10.45
CA ARG A 163 -28.89 -1.69 10.85
C ARG A 163 -29.26 -1.96 12.31
N GLN A 164 -28.53 -2.84 12.97
CA GLN A 164 -28.72 -3.12 14.40
C GLN A 164 -27.60 -2.49 15.22
N PRO A 165 -27.91 -1.93 16.39
CA PRO A 165 -26.90 -1.44 17.32
C PRO A 165 -25.94 -2.58 17.68
N SER A 166 -24.65 -2.30 17.65
CA SER A 166 -23.64 -3.31 17.98
C SER A 166 -22.34 -2.69 18.48
N VAL A 167 -21.67 -3.42 19.35
CA VAL A 167 -20.29 -3.16 19.77
C VAL A 167 -19.55 -4.49 19.71
N GLU A 168 -18.40 -4.48 19.06
CA GLU A 168 -17.49 -5.61 18.99
C GLU A 168 -16.11 -5.17 19.52
N VAL A 169 -15.57 -5.94 20.47
CA VAL A 169 -14.21 -5.77 20.97
C VAL A 169 -13.42 -7.01 20.63
N SER A 170 -12.24 -6.84 20.08
CA SER A 170 -11.36 -7.94 19.68
C SER A 170 -9.96 -7.71 20.23
N GLY A 171 -9.26 -8.81 20.54
CA GLY A 171 -7.88 -8.76 20.97
C GLY A 171 -7.19 -10.09 20.73
N SER A 172 -5.89 -10.03 20.46
CA SER A 172 -5.02 -11.20 20.37
C SER A 172 -3.63 -10.85 20.89
N TYR A 173 -2.92 -11.86 21.36
CA TYR A 173 -1.53 -11.75 21.79
C TYR A 173 -0.75 -12.98 21.36
N GLY A 174 0.49 -12.81 20.92
CA GLY A 174 1.29 -13.87 20.37
C GLY A 174 2.79 -13.64 20.51
N SER A 175 3.57 -14.43 19.77
CA SER A 175 5.04 -14.40 19.79
C SER A 175 5.59 -13.02 19.46
N TYR A 176 6.77 -12.71 19.97
CA TYR A 176 7.47 -11.42 19.82
C TYR A 176 6.64 -10.23 20.32
N ASN A 177 5.93 -10.43 21.43
CA ASN A 177 5.04 -9.44 22.02
C ASN A 177 4.03 -8.85 21.02
N THR A 178 3.67 -9.63 20.00
CA THR A 178 2.70 -9.18 19.00
C THR A 178 1.32 -9.14 19.62
N TYR A 179 0.70 -7.96 19.65
CA TYR A 179 -0.69 -7.81 20.02
C TYR A 179 -1.49 -7.15 18.90
N ASN A 180 -2.75 -7.50 18.84
CA ASN A 180 -3.77 -6.83 18.04
C ASN A 180 -4.95 -6.50 18.93
N ALA A 181 -5.43 -5.27 18.88
CA ALA A 181 -6.58 -4.81 19.64
C ALA A 181 -7.50 -3.98 18.76
N GLY A 182 -8.81 -4.18 18.90
CA GLY A 182 -9.76 -3.46 18.08
C GLY A 182 -11.11 -3.27 18.76
N VAL A 183 -11.80 -2.21 18.36
CA VAL A 183 -13.19 -1.94 18.69
C VAL A 183 -13.92 -1.52 17.42
N LYS A 184 -15.14 -2.04 17.25
CA LYS A 184 -16.09 -1.58 16.24
C LYS A 184 -17.41 -1.30 16.91
N PHE A 185 -18.14 -0.33 16.41
CA PHE A 185 -19.48 -0.04 16.88
C PHE A 185 -20.38 0.44 15.75
N SER A 186 -21.67 0.26 15.93
CA SER A 186 -22.73 0.81 15.09
C SER A 186 -23.86 1.32 15.97
N THR A 187 -24.44 2.45 15.59
CA THR A 187 -25.66 2.94 16.23
C THR A 187 -26.88 2.11 15.87
N GLY A 188 -26.78 1.29 14.80
CA GLY A 188 -27.94 0.77 14.13
C GLY A 188 -28.70 1.89 13.41
N LEU A 189 -29.90 1.57 12.96
CA LEU A 189 -30.75 2.48 12.20
C LEU A 189 -31.43 3.49 13.13
N LEU A 190 -31.01 4.75 13.05
CA LEU A 190 -31.61 5.88 13.73
C LEU A 190 -32.64 6.55 12.82
N PHE A 191 -33.80 6.91 13.37
CA PHE A 191 -34.86 7.60 12.64
C PHE A 191 -35.24 6.91 11.31
N ASN A 192 -35.11 5.59 11.23
CA ASN A 192 -35.35 4.73 10.06
C ASN A 192 -34.42 4.99 8.85
N HIS A 193 -33.48 5.92 8.92
CA HIS A 193 -32.67 6.33 7.77
C HIS A 193 -31.18 6.43 8.06
N LEU A 194 -30.76 6.80 9.25
CA LEU A 194 -29.39 7.19 9.53
C LEU A 194 -28.64 6.08 10.29
N VAL A 195 -27.44 5.76 9.85
CA VAL A 195 -26.51 4.86 10.56
C VAL A 195 -25.17 5.56 10.74
N PHE A 196 -24.62 5.48 11.94
CA PHE A 196 -23.25 5.85 12.23
C PHE A 196 -22.46 4.61 12.65
N ASP A 197 -21.36 4.32 11.95
CA ASP A 197 -20.46 3.22 12.22
C ASP A 197 -19.07 3.76 12.54
N GLY A 198 -18.37 3.11 13.45
CA GLY A 198 -16.99 3.46 13.77
C GLY A 198 -16.15 2.23 14.09
N ALA A 199 -14.85 2.34 13.86
CA ALA A 199 -13.90 1.32 14.24
C ALA A 199 -12.52 1.92 14.55
N TYR A 200 -11.79 1.24 15.43
CA TYR A 200 -10.37 1.48 15.67
C TYR A 200 -9.66 0.14 15.84
N HIS A 201 -8.54 -0.03 15.18
CA HIS A 201 -7.69 -1.20 15.32
C HIS A 201 -6.23 -0.79 15.42
N GLU A 202 -5.48 -1.53 16.22
CA GLU A 202 -4.05 -1.35 16.42
C GLU A 202 -3.34 -2.69 16.52
N THR A 203 -2.16 -2.77 15.93
CA THR A 203 -1.24 -3.90 16.02
C THR A 203 0.14 -3.38 16.37
N ALA A 204 0.83 -4.03 17.32
CA ALA A 204 2.24 -3.79 17.57
C ALA A 204 2.99 -5.09 17.77
N THR A 205 4.29 -5.08 17.52
CA THR A 205 5.17 -6.24 17.60
C THR A 205 6.61 -5.82 17.83
N ASP A 206 7.40 -6.71 18.47
CA ASP A 206 8.86 -6.54 18.53
C ASP A 206 9.53 -6.95 17.21
N GLY A 207 8.84 -7.71 16.35
CA GLY A 207 9.39 -8.28 15.12
C GLY A 207 10.31 -9.48 15.37
N TYR A 208 10.48 -10.33 14.35
CA TYR A 208 11.44 -11.45 14.42
C TYR A 208 12.85 -10.97 14.06
N VAL A 209 12.98 -10.18 13.00
CA VAL A 209 14.25 -9.62 12.52
C VAL A 209 14.68 -8.45 13.41
N ASN A 210 15.98 -8.33 13.70
CA ASN A 210 16.51 -7.28 14.57
C ASN A 210 16.12 -5.88 14.08
N GLY A 211 15.64 -5.02 14.99
CA GLY A 211 15.26 -3.64 14.68
C GLY A 211 13.95 -3.47 13.90
N THR A 212 13.11 -4.52 13.79
CA THR A 212 11.84 -4.45 13.06
C THR A 212 10.61 -4.29 13.96
N SER A 213 10.78 -3.92 15.21
CA SER A 213 9.63 -3.59 16.06
C SER A 213 8.80 -2.47 15.45
N GLY A 214 7.49 -2.58 15.58
CA GLY A 214 6.59 -1.60 14.97
C GLY A 214 5.23 -1.54 15.61
N ARG A 215 4.53 -0.45 15.29
CA ARG A 215 3.15 -0.19 15.69
C ARG A 215 2.43 0.44 14.51
N SER A 216 1.26 -0.07 14.20
CA SER A 216 0.41 0.47 13.13
C SER A 216 -1.06 0.28 13.49
N GLY A 217 -1.92 1.06 12.89
CA GLY A 217 -3.33 0.96 13.15
C GLY A 217 -4.18 1.67 12.11
N SER A 218 -5.49 1.45 12.21
CA SER A 218 -6.49 2.10 11.38
C SER A 218 -7.67 2.58 12.21
N TYR A 219 -8.31 3.62 11.74
CA TYR A 219 -9.60 4.07 12.23
C TYR A 219 -10.58 4.25 11.08
N TYR A 220 -11.85 4.09 11.38
CA TYR A 220 -12.94 4.20 10.44
C TYR A 220 -14.08 4.99 11.08
N GLY A 221 -14.65 5.92 10.33
CA GLY A 221 -15.91 6.59 10.64
C GLY A 221 -16.80 6.57 9.40
N GLY A 222 -18.02 6.06 9.53
CA GLY A 222 -19.01 6.00 8.47
C GLY A 222 -20.31 6.66 8.87
N LEU A 223 -20.85 7.52 8.01
CA LEU A 223 -22.17 8.12 8.17
C LEU A 223 -22.98 7.78 6.92
N THR A 224 -24.06 7.03 7.09
CA THR A 224 -24.89 6.56 5.98
C THR A 224 -26.33 6.99 6.17
N TRP A 225 -26.87 7.62 5.13
CA TRP A 225 -28.30 7.86 4.97
C TRP A 225 -28.88 6.85 4.00
N LEU A 226 -29.92 6.14 4.43
CA LEU A 226 -30.66 5.13 3.65
C LEU A 226 -32.03 5.69 3.27
N GLY A 227 -32.25 5.91 1.97
CA GLY A 227 -33.55 6.19 1.40
C GLY A 227 -34.12 4.95 0.69
N ASP A 228 -35.32 5.06 0.10
CA ASP A 228 -35.99 3.93 -0.56
C ASP A 228 -35.24 3.44 -1.81
N ASN A 229 -34.79 4.37 -2.64
CA ASN A 229 -34.10 4.09 -3.90
C ASN A 229 -32.68 4.67 -3.97
N PHE A 230 -32.19 5.27 -2.87
CA PHE A 230 -30.87 5.88 -2.84
C PHE A 230 -30.18 5.67 -1.50
N ARG A 231 -28.87 5.80 -1.53
CA ARG A 231 -28.01 5.82 -0.36
C ARG A 231 -26.97 6.92 -0.51
N ILE A 232 -26.79 7.71 0.53
CA ILE A 232 -25.66 8.63 0.66
C ILE A 232 -24.76 8.10 1.77
N CYS A 233 -23.47 7.95 1.50
CA CYS A 233 -22.54 7.40 2.46
C CYS A 233 -21.25 8.22 2.44
N TYR A 234 -20.90 8.78 3.59
CA TYR A 234 -19.58 9.34 3.84
C TYR A 234 -18.75 8.35 4.65
N LYS A 235 -17.51 8.11 4.23
CA LYS A 235 -16.54 7.27 4.92
C LYS A 235 -15.24 8.03 5.08
N ASN A 236 -14.71 8.01 6.29
CA ASN A 236 -13.36 8.43 6.61
C ASN A 236 -12.58 7.22 7.12
N ILE A 237 -11.49 6.87 6.42
CA ILE A 237 -10.63 5.74 6.75
C ILE A 237 -9.22 6.27 6.88
N GLY A 238 -8.66 6.21 8.05
CA GLY A 238 -7.30 6.66 8.31
C GLY A 238 -6.41 5.55 8.84
N ASN A 239 -5.13 5.65 8.55
CA ASN A 239 -4.12 4.74 9.04
C ASN A 239 -2.90 5.50 9.51
N PHE A 240 -2.20 4.89 10.43
CA PHE A 240 -0.88 5.31 10.86
C PHE A 240 0.03 4.11 11.00
N GLU A 241 1.30 4.31 10.69
CA GLU A 241 2.34 3.33 10.97
C GLU A 241 3.61 3.98 11.49
N LYS A 242 4.32 3.23 12.33
CA LYS A 242 5.68 3.47 12.73
C LYS A 242 6.36 2.12 12.87
N THR A 243 7.01 1.68 11.81
CA THR A 243 7.57 0.33 11.70
C THR A 243 9.08 0.37 11.49
N GLY A 244 9.79 -0.59 12.05
CA GLY A 244 11.20 -0.82 11.74
C GLY A 244 11.34 -1.55 10.41
N GLN A 245 12.36 -1.21 9.62
CA GLN A 245 12.58 -1.71 8.27
C GLN A 245 13.70 -2.74 8.19
N ALA A 246 13.55 -3.71 7.27
CA ALA A 246 14.56 -4.72 6.96
C ALA A 246 14.63 -5.02 5.44
N TRP A 247 14.41 -4.02 4.60
CA TRP A 247 14.27 -4.15 3.13
C TRP A 247 15.49 -4.70 2.39
N ASN A 248 16.68 -4.61 2.95
CA ASN A 248 17.87 -5.12 2.27
C ASN A 248 18.14 -6.61 2.53
N GLY A 249 17.54 -7.19 3.56
CA GLY A 249 17.74 -8.58 3.96
C GLY A 249 19.21 -8.94 4.17
N VAL A 250 19.51 -10.23 4.20
CA VAL A 250 20.85 -10.77 4.02
C VAL A 250 20.96 -11.26 2.58
N VAL A 251 21.91 -10.75 1.84
CA VAL A 251 22.15 -11.20 0.48
C VAL A 251 22.72 -12.63 0.55
N THR A 252 21.92 -13.59 0.15
CA THR A 252 22.37 -14.95 -0.10
C THR A 252 22.77 -15.06 -1.56
N GLY A 253 23.93 -15.67 -1.83
CA GLY A 253 24.29 -16.05 -3.18
C GLY A 253 23.29 -17.07 -3.76
N SER A 254 23.14 -17.10 -5.06
CA SER A 254 22.47 -18.16 -5.77
C SER A 254 23.33 -19.43 -5.75
N ASN A 255 22.71 -20.61 -5.80
CA ASN A 255 23.41 -21.86 -6.11
C ASN A 255 24.04 -21.84 -7.51
N ASP A 256 23.59 -20.95 -8.36
CA ASP A 256 24.25 -20.62 -9.63
C ASP A 256 25.30 -19.53 -9.41
N LEU A 257 26.55 -19.95 -9.43
CA LEU A 257 27.70 -19.06 -9.22
C LEU A 257 27.78 -17.91 -10.22
N SER A 258 27.18 -18.05 -11.41
CA SER A 258 27.14 -16.98 -12.43
C SER A 258 26.18 -15.83 -12.05
N LEU A 259 25.21 -16.11 -11.18
CA LEU A 259 24.25 -15.13 -10.68
C LEU A 259 24.65 -14.54 -9.32
N MET A 260 25.79 -14.97 -8.76
CA MET A 260 26.31 -14.40 -7.52
C MET A 260 26.76 -12.97 -7.78
N ASP A 261 26.05 -12.02 -7.20
CA ASP A 261 26.59 -10.71 -6.93
C ASP A 261 27.84 -10.88 -6.06
N GLY A 262 29.04 -10.69 -6.67
CA GLY A 262 30.35 -10.93 -6.07
C GLY A 262 30.63 -10.14 -4.79
N THR A 263 29.69 -9.34 -4.30
CA THR A 263 29.89 -8.41 -3.20
C THR A 263 29.71 -9.03 -1.82
N TYR A 264 28.65 -9.81 -1.60
CA TYR A 264 28.36 -10.41 -0.29
C TYR A 264 28.51 -11.92 -0.28
N GLY A 265 27.96 -12.63 -1.22
CA GLY A 265 28.00 -14.10 -1.27
C GLY A 265 29.43 -14.63 -1.36
N SER A 266 30.31 -14.00 -2.15
CA SER A 266 31.71 -14.41 -2.28
C SER A 266 32.55 -14.08 -1.04
N LYS A 267 32.24 -13.00 -0.31
CA LYS A 267 32.97 -12.58 0.89
C LYS A 267 32.53 -13.29 2.14
N THR A 268 31.22 -13.57 2.29
CA THR A 268 30.66 -14.21 3.48
C THR A 268 30.56 -15.73 3.35
N GLY A 269 30.62 -16.29 2.14
CA GLY A 269 30.35 -17.69 1.87
C GLY A 269 28.89 -18.10 2.19
N ILE A 270 27.97 -17.13 2.27
CA ILE A 270 26.55 -17.40 2.48
C ILE A 270 25.91 -17.66 1.13
N MET A 271 25.55 -18.90 0.87
CA MET A 271 24.97 -19.37 -0.38
C MET A 271 23.49 -19.71 -0.25
N THR A 272 23.08 -20.14 0.94
CA THR A 272 21.73 -20.65 1.21
C THR A 272 21.17 -20.00 2.48
N TYR A 273 19.86 -20.12 2.67
CA TYR A 273 19.21 -19.72 3.91
C TYR A 273 19.74 -20.50 5.12
N LYS A 274 20.10 -21.76 4.92
CA LYS A 274 20.72 -22.60 5.93
C LYS A 274 22.08 -22.04 6.37
N ASP A 275 22.95 -21.67 5.42
CA ASP A 275 24.26 -21.06 5.73
C ASP A 275 24.11 -19.77 6.54
N MET A 276 23.12 -18.94 6.17
CA MET A 276 22.81 -17.69 6.89
C MET A 276 22.44 -17.99 8.35
N TYR A 277 21.57 -18.98 8.56
CA TYR A 277 21.10 -19.36 9.88
C TYR A 277 22.22 -19.98 10.72
N GLU A 278 22.99 -20.91 10.16
CA GLU A 278 24.12 -21.61 10.82
C GLU A 278 25.26 -20.67 11.17
N ARG A 279 25.37 -19.50 10.53
CA ARG A 279 26.36 -18.46 10.82
C ARG A 279 25.84 -17.35 11.74
N GLY A 280 24.72 -17.56 12.41
CA GLY A 280 24.15 -16.63 13.39
C GLY A 280 23.45 -15.41 12.79
N LEU A 281 23.19 -15.37 11.47
CA LEU A 281 22.62 -14.22 10.77
C LEU A 281 21.11 -14.34 10.52
N GLY A 282 20.43 -15.32 11.13
CA GLY A 282 18.99 -15.53 10.91
C GLY A 282 18.07 -14.37 11.31
N LYS A 283 18.57 -13.45 12.15
CA LYS A 283 17.86 -12.23 12.56
C LYS A 283 18.58 -10.94 12.14
N PHE A 284 19.67 -11.06 11.38
CA PHE A 284 20.48 -9.92 10.98
C PHE A 284 19.70 -8.93 10.12
N ASN A 285 19.91 -7.64 10.40
CA ASN A 285 19.33 -6.53 9.66
C ASN A 285 20.37 -5.45 9.42
N GLN A 286 20.85 -5.34 8.19
CA GLN A 286 21.88 -4.36 7.85
C GLN A 286 21.42 -2.88 7.95
N LEU A 287 20.13 -2.61 8.17
CA LEU A 287 19.62 -1.28 8.50
C LEU A 287 19.71 -0.96 10.00
N TYR A 288 20.04 -1.95 10.81
CA TYR A 288 20.10 -1.87 12.27
C TYR A 288 21.49 -2.16 12.83
N GLU A 289 22.25 -3.03 12.15
CA GLU A 289 23.57 -3.52 12.54
C GLU A 289 24.42 -3.81 11.31
N TYR A 290 25.71 -3.99 11.52
CA TYR A 290 26.66 -4.31 10.44
C TYR A 290 27.58 -5.46 10.86
N LEU A 291 28.13 -6.17 9.87
CA LEU A 291 29.15 -7.20 10.10
C LEU A 291 30.48 -6.54 10.48
N GLN A 292 31.07 -6.94 11.62
CA GLN A 292 32.35 -6.43 12.06
C GLN A 292 33.47 -6.92 11.13
N THR A 293 34.44 -6.05 10.87
CA THR A 293 35.65 -6.38 10.14
C THR A 293 36.89 -6.08 10.99
N ASP A 294 37.94 -6.89 10.81
CA ASP A 294 39.25 -6.62 11.38
C ASP A 294 39.97 -5.49 10.64
N ALA A 295 41.21 -5.19 11.03
CA ALA A 295 42.02 -4.16 10.43
C ALA A 295 42.35 -4.42 8.94
N ASN A 296 42.29 -5.66 8.49
CA ASN A 296 42.54 -6.09 7.11
C ASN A 296 41.23 -6.12 6.27
N GLY A 297 40.07 -5.82 6.88
CA GLY A 297 38.76 -5.84 6.24
C GLY A 297 38.13 -7.24 6.15
N ALA A 298 38.70 -8.24 6.81
CA ALA A 298 38.09 -9.58 6.92
C ALA A 298 36.98 -9.60 7.98
N PHE A 299 35.91 -10.34 7.75
CA PHE A 299 34.81 -10.45 8.70
C PHE A 299 35.24 -11.21 9.96
N VAL A 300 34.95 -10.65 11.12
CA VAL A 300 35.24 -11.25 12.42
C VAL A 300 34.21 -12.33 12.73
N LYS A 301 34.71 -13.47 13.25
CA LYS A 301 33.89 -14.62 13.68
C LYS A 301 34.16 -14.95 15.13
N ASP A 302 33.16 -15.50 15.82
CA ASP A 302 33.31 -16.07 17.15
C ASP A 302 33.98 -17.48 17.10
N ALA A 303 34.18 -18.10 18.25
CA ALA A 303 34.77 -19.44 18.37
C ALA A 303 33.90 -20.52 17.69
N ASN A 304 32.62 -20.28 17.47
CA ASN A 304 31.68 -21.21 16.80
C ASN A 304 31.59 -20.97 15.29
N GLY A 305 32.33 -19.97 14.76
CA GLY A 305 32.30 -19.61 13.34
C GLY A 305 31.17 -18.67 12.95
N ASN A 306 30.37 -18.16 13.91
CA ASN A 306 29.33 -17.19 13.65
C ASN A 306 29.93 -15.80 13.36
N TYR A 307 29.33 -15.06 12.44
CA TYR A 307 29.74 -13.69 12.20
C TYR A 307 29.36 -12.78 13.37
N GLN A 308 30.31 -11.94 13.78
CA GLN A 308 30.06 -10.92 14.79
C GLN A 308 29.42 -9.69 14.14
N THR A 309 28.37 -9.18 14.78
CA THR A 309 27.68 -7.95 14.38
C THR A 309 27.91 -6.84 15.38
N ALA A 310 27.76 -5.59 14.95
CA ALA A 310 27.76 -4.44 15.82
C ALA A 310 26.64 -3.47 15.46
N ARG A 311 26.10 -2.81 16.48
CA ARG A 311 25.09 -1.77 16.32
C ARG A 311 25.71 -0.48 15.81
N TYR A 312 24.97 0.25 14.97
CA TYR A 312 25.36 1.62 14.61
C TYR A 312 25.35 2.51 15.83
N THR A 313 26.41 3.31 15.98
CA THR A 313 26.66 4.12 17.19
C THR A 313 26.65 5.60 16.86
N MET A 314 25.92 6.37 17.64
CA MET A 314 25.85 7.83 17.59
C MET A 314 27.14 8.43 18.19
N ARG A 315 27.33 9.75 18.10
CA ARG A 315 28.49 10.48 18.63
C ARG A 315 28.64 10.37 20.16
N ASP A 316 27.50 10.38 20.86
CA ASP A 316 27.42 10.25 22.30
C ASP A 316 27.63 8.82 22.85
N GLY A 317 27.94 7.87 21.96
CA GLY A 317 28.10 6.46 22.29
C GLY A 317 26.81 5.66 22.36
N SER A 318 25.65 6.29 22.27
CA SER A 318 24.37 5.59 22.22
C SER A 318 24.20 4.83 20.91
N PHE A 319 23.41 3.74 20.93
CA PHE A 319 23.10 3.02 19.72
C PHE A 319 22.00 3.71 18.91
N TRP A 320 22.17 3.71 17.57
CA TRP A 320 21.07 4.04 16.67
C TRP A 320 19.86 3.15 17.00
N ASN A 321 18.69 3.75 17.19
CA ASN A 321 17.53 2.97 17.59
C ASN A 321 17.15 1.94 16.52
N LYS A 322 16.69 2.42 15.35
CA LYS A 322 16.38 1.59 14.17
C LYS A 322 16.00 2.48 12.99
N THR A 323 16.15 1.95 11.78
CA THR A 323 15.49 2.51 10.60
C THR A 323 13.99 2.43 10.78
N THR A 324 13.31 3.54 10.61
CA THR A 324 11.87 3.64 10.86
C THR A 324 11.16 4.21 9.66
N ASP A 325 10.07 3.57 9.26
CA ASP A 325 9.05 4.14 8.39
C ASP A 325 7.94 4.74 9.27
N ASN A 326 7.57 5.97 8.96
CA ASN A 326 6.49 6.67 9.62
C ASN A 326 5.56 7.17 8.53
N PHE A 327 4.34 6.67 8.47
CA PHE A 327 3.38 7.08 7.49
C PHE A 327 1.99 7.28 8.10
N TYR A 328 1.32 8.32 7.62
CA TYR A 328 -0.07 8.60 7.89
C TYR A 328 -0.81 8.74 6.58
N GLN A 329 -1.96 8.08 6.45
CA GLN A 329 -2.83 8.19 5.29
C GLN A 329 -4.29 8.31 5.72
N ASN A 330 -5.05 9.14 5.03
CA ASN A 330 -6.46 9.34 5.30
C ASN A 330 -7.25 9.40 3.99
N HIS A 331 -8.26 8.54 3.88
CA HIS A 331 -9.18 8.47 2.74
C HIS A 331 -10.54 9.02 3.16
N ASN A 332 -11.06 9.93 2.37
CA ASN A 332 -12.42 10.46 2.49
C ASN A 332 -13.19 10.09 1.24
N LEU A 333 -14.30 9.37 1.40
CA LEU A 333 -15.15 8.89 0.32
C LEU A 333 -16.58 9.36 0.57
N LEU A 334 -17.14 10.15 -0.33
CA LEU A 334 -18.55 10.53 -0.31
C LEU A 334 -19.23 9.88 -1.52
N SER A 335 -20.05 8.87 -1.26
CA SER A 335 -20.73 8.09 -2.29
C SER A 335 -22.22 8.36 -2.29
N PHE A 336 -22.76 8.51 -3.49
CA PHE A 336 -24.19 8.58 -3.76
C PHE A 336 -24.56 7.44 -4.71
N ALA A 337 -25.35 6.46 -4.22
CA ALA A 337 -25.86 5.34 -4.99
C ALA A 337 -27.36 5.49 -5.19
N PHE A 338 -27.86 5.27 -6.41
CA PHE A 338 -29.25 5.47 -6.80
C PHE A 338 -29.74 4.37 -7.73
N HIS A 339 -30.94 3.86 -7.45
CA HIS A 339 -31.66 2.84 -8.25
C HIS A 339 -32.98 3.40 -8.76
N PRO A 340 -33.00 4.01 -9.95
CA PRO A 340 -34.27 4.51 -10.54
C PRO A 340 -35.23 3.39 -10.92
N SER A 341 -34.74 2.19 -11.16
CA SER A 341 -35.54 1.01 -11.49
C SER A 341 -34.83 -0.28 -11.09
N ASN A 342 -35.48 -1.42 -11.25
CA ASN A 342 -34.89 -2.74 -10.98
C ASN A 342 -33.73 -3.09 -11.95
N HIS A 343 -33.62 -2.40 -13.08
CA HIS A 343 -32.61 -2.66 -14.10
C HIS A 343 -31.46 -1.67 -14.04
N TRP A 344 -31.68 -0.46 -13.57
CA TRP A 344 -30.68 0.60 -13.58
C TRP A 344 -30.15 0.91 -12.19
N SER A 345 -28.85 1.09 -12.12
CA SER A 345 -28.17 1.60 -10.93
C SER A 345 -27.06 2.58 -11.29
N HIS A 346 -26.90 3.60 -10.48
CA HIS A 346 -25.89 4.62 -10.64
C HIS A 346 -25.14 4.81 -9.32
N ASN A 347 -23.84 5.07 -9.42
CA ASN A 347 -23.03 5.47 -8.29
C ASN A 347 -22.08 6.60 -8.67
N VAL A 348 -22.01 7.62 -7.84
CA VAL A 348 -21.00 8.69 -7.89
C VAL A 348 -20.24 8.64 -6.58
N THR A 349 -18.92 8.60 -6.64
CA THR A 349 -18.04 8.71 -5.47
C THR A 349 -17.09 9.86 -5.67
N LEU A 350 -17.18 10.86 -4.80
CA LEU A 350 -16.15 11.87 -4.62
C LEU A 350 -15.12 11.32 -3.64
N HIS A 351 -13.84 11.45 -3.95
CA HIS A 351 -12.79 10.97 -3.09
C HIS A 351 -11.69 12.00 -2.88
N TYR A 352 -11.12 11.97 -1.69
CA TYR A 352 -9.93 12.71 -1.33
C TYR A 352 -9.05 11.88 -0.43
N THR A 353 -7.79 11.70 -0.81
CA THR A 353 -6.78 11.01 -0.03
C THR A 353 -5.63 11.96 0.28
N TYR A 354 -5.28 12.06 1.55
CA TYR A 354 -4.07 12.71 2.03
C TYR A 354 -3.10 11.65 2.53
N GLY A 355 -1.83 11.77 2.20
CA GLY A 355 -0.75 10.95 2.71
C GLY A 355 0.46 11.80 3.07
N TYR A 356 1.07 11.51 4.21
CA TYR A 356 2.32 12.12 4.65
C TYR A 356 3.17 11.09 5.38
N GLY A 357 4.44 11.04 5.03
CA GLY A 357 5.34 10.16 5.74
C GLY A 357 6.78 10.31 5.33
N TYR A 358 7.62 9.63 6.08
CA TYR A 358 9.05 9.58 5.85
C TYR A 358 9.65 8.31 6.48
N TYR A 359 10.73 7.86 5.92
CA TYR A 359 11.60 6.89 6.57
C TYR A 359 12.92 7.52 6.99
N SER A 360 13.49 7.01 8.09
CA SER A 360 14.74 7.46 8.66
C SER A 360 15.76 6.31 8.66
N GLU A 361 16.96 6.54 8.13
CA GLU A 361 18.01 5.55 8.01
C GLU A 361 19.36 6.07 8.53
N PHE A 362 20.12 5.18 9.18
CA PHE A 362 21.53 5.38 9.45
C PHE A 362 22.36 5.00 8.23
N LYS A 363 23.21 5.88 7.78
CA LYS A 363 24.14 5.66 6.65
C LYS A 363 25.56 5.59 7.16
N HIS A 364 25.99 4.36 7.49
CA HIS A 364 27.33 4.08 7.99
C HIS A 364 28.40 4.33 6.94
N ASN A 365 29.49 5.02 7.32
CA ASN A 365 30.68 5.27 6.48
C ASN A 365 30.32 5.77 5.08
N ALA A 366 29.29 6.62 4.98
CA ALA A 366 28.79 7.13 3.72
C ALA A 366 29.60 8.33 3.22
N LYS A 367 29.70 8.48 1.90
CA LYS A 367 30.37 9.62 1.28
C LYS A 367 29.54 10.88 1.44
N PHE A 368 30.15 12.02 1.79
CA PHE A 368 29.51 13.33 1.78
C PHE A 368 28.88 13.66 0.42
N ALA A 369 29.53 13.27 -0.65
CA ALA A 369 29.03 13.42 -2.02
C ALA A 369 27.64 12.82 -2.28
N LYS A 370 27.22 11.81 -1.51
CA LYS A 370 25.85 11.23 -1.60
C LYS A 370 24.75 12.21 -1.21
N PHE A 371 25.13 13.28 -0.52
CA PHE A 371 24.21 14.31 -0.04
C PHE A 371 24.55 15.69 -0.62
N GLY A 372 25.35 15.71 -1.70
CA GLY A 372 25.76 16.95 -2.35
C GLY A 372 26.77 17.77 -1.55
N LEU A 373 27.46 17.17 -0.58
CA LEU A 373 28.37 17.87 0.32
C LEU A 373 29.83 17.59 -0.03
N ALA A 374 30.68 18.64 0.15
CA ALA A 374 32.12 18.55 0.12
C ALA A 374 32.66 19.17 1.41
N PHE A 375 33.34 18.39 2.24
CA PHE A 375 33.77 18.84 3.55
C PHE A 375 35.29 18.77 3.72
N THR A 376 35.85 19.88 4.16
CA THR A 376 37.25 20.02 4.60
C THR A 376 37.22 20.47 6.06
N ASP A 377 37.97 19.80 6.93
CA ASP A 377 38.02 20.11 8.35
C ASP A 377 38.86 21.40 8.64
N SER A 378 38.89 21.82 9.88
CA SER A 378 39.65 23.00 10.34
C SER A 378 41.14 22.92 10.09
N ASN A 379 41.70 21.72 9.90
CA ASN A 379 43.12 21.48 9.58
C ASN A 379 43.40 21.45 8.07
N GLY A 380 42.41 21.76 7.23
CA GLY A 380 42.55 21.75 5.78
C GLY A 380 42.49 20.36 5.13
N LYS A 381 42.15 19.29 5.89
CA LYS A 381 42.06 17.93 5.38
C LYS A 381 40.68 17.67 4.78
N PHE A 382 40.66 17.18 3.54
CA PHE A 382 39.45 16.77 2.89
C PHE A 382 38.89 15.45 3.48
N ILE A 383 37.72 15.50 4.06
CA ILE A 383 37.03 14.36 4.69
C ILE A 383 36.02 13.79 3.70
N LYS A 384 36.25 12.56 3.23
CA LYS A 384 35.41 11.92 2.21
C LYS A 384 34.12 11.30 2.76
N LYS A 385 34.16 10.81 4.01
CA LYS A 385 33.09 9.96 4.58
C LYS A 385 32.82 10.32 6.03
N SER A 386 31.58 10.05 6.46
CA SER A 386 31.13 10.09 7.84
C SER A 386 29.94 9.15 8.01
N ASP A 387 29.44 9.06 9.23
CA ASP A 387 28.12 8.47 9.49
C ASP A 387 27.07 9.58 9.45
N PHE A 388 25.92 9.27 8.87
CA PHE A 388 24.80 10.18 8.73
C PHE A 388 23.51 9.52 9.19
N VAL A 389 22.53 10.31 9.64
CA VAL A 389 21.13 9.93 9.63
C VAL A 389 20.45 10.77 8.56
N ARG A 390 19.79 10.10 7.64
CA ARG A 390 18.95 10.74 6.64
C ARG A 390 17.47 10.44 6.87
N LEU A 391 16.65 11.39 6.50
CA LEU A 391 15.21 11.24 6.37
C LEU A 391 14.84 11.46 4.91
N LYS A 392 14.02 10.57 4.35
CA LYS A 392 13.38 10.77 3.03
C LYS A 392 11.88 10.65 3.20
N GLY A 393 11.17 11.62 2.67
CA GLY A 393 9.74 11.69 2.86
C GLY A 393 8.98 12.17 1.65
N LEU A 394 7.66 12.05 1.77
CA LEU A 394 6.71 12.55 0.80
C LEU A 394 5.47 13.10 1.49
N SER A 395 4.81 14.01 0.81
CA SER A 395 3.46 14.49 1.11
C SER A 395 2.63 14.41 -0.16
N GLN A 396 1.42 13.89 -0.08
CA GLN A 396 0.61 13.67 -1.27
C GLN A 396 -0.87 13.96 -1.03
N HIS A 397 -1.52 14.44 -2.09
CA HIS A 397 -2.94 14.69 -2.17
C HIS A 397 -3.48 14.05 -3.45
N THR A 398 -4.48 13.22 -3.33
CA THR A 398 -5.19 12.63 -4.47
C THR A 398 -6.67 12.92 -4.32
N TYR A 399 -7.31 13.46 -5.33
CA TYR A 399 -8.74 13.76 -5.31
C TYR A 399 -9.37 13.53 -6.68
N GLY A 400 -10.63 13.16 -6.66
CA GLY A 400 -11.31 12.85 -7.92
C GLY A 400 -12.76 12.44 -7.76
N ILE A 401 -13.30 12.01 -8.88
CA ILE A 401 -14.68 11.56 -9.05
C ILE A 401 -14.66 10.23 -9.79
N VAL A 402 -15.34 9.24 -9.25
CA VAL A 402 -15.65 7.99 -9.92
C VAL A 402 -17.16 7.92 -10.15
N TYR A 403 -17.58 7.76 -11.39
CA TYR A 403 -18.98 7.54 -11.76
C TYR A 403 -19.13 6.18 -12.42
N THR A 404 -20.17 5.45 -12.03
CA THR A 404 -20.57 4.20 -12.68
C THR A 404 -22.08 4.15 -12.89
N SER A 405 -22.48 3.64 -14.04
CA SER A 405 -23.86 3.35 -14.39
C SER A 405 -23.94 1.90 -14.84
N ASN A 406 -24.82 1.12 -14.27
CA ASN A 406 -25.03 -0.28 -14.62
C ASN A 406 -26.49 -0.51 -15.03
N TYR A 407 -26.67 -1.18 -16.17
CA TYR A 407 -27.91 -1.76 -16.62
C TYR A 407 -27.83 -3.28 -16.55
N LYS A 408 -28.83 -3.92 -15.95
CA LYS A 408 -28.89 -5.38 -15.82
C LYS A 408 -30.29 -5.88 -16.02
N ASP A 409 -30.43 -6.86 -16.92
CA ASP A 409 -31.63 -7.67 -17.09
C ASP A 409 -31.26 -9.16 -17.15
N GLU A 410 -32.14 -10.01 -17.66
CA GLU A 410 -31.92 -11.46 -17.77
C GLU A 410 -30.72 -11.81 -18.66
N ASN A 411 -30.54 -11.10 -19.77
CA ASN A 411 -29.54 -11.37 -20.79
C ASN A 411 -28.33 -10.43 -20.73
N TRP A 412 -28.56 -9.16 -20.41
CA TRP A 412 -27.56 -8.12 -20.44
C TRP A 412 -27.07 -7.72 -19.04
N ASP A 413 -25.77 -7.45 -18.95
CA ASP A 413 -25.15 -6.80 -17.80
C ASP A 413 -24.13 -5.80 -18.37
N VAL A 414 -24.54 -4.52 -18.41
CA VAL A 414 -23.79 -3.45 -19.06
C VAL A 414 -23.38 -2.41 -18.02
N THR A 415 -22.10 -2.07 -17.98
CA THR A 415 -21.58 -1.04 -17.08
C THR A 415 -20.76 -0.03 -17.87
N GLY A 416 -21.09 1.23 -17.74
CA GLY A 416 -20.25 2.35 -18.20
C GLY A 416 -19.79 3.20 -17.01
N GLY A 417 -18.66 3.87 -17.15
CA GLY A 417 -18.17 4.72 -16.08
C GLY A 417 -17.06 5.67 -16.50
N LEU A 418 -16.80 6.61 -15.60
CA LEU A 418 -15.76 7.64 -15.72
C LEU A 418 -14.95 7.65 -14.43
N ASN A 419 -13.64 7.85 -14.56
CA ASN A 419 -12.75 8.16 -13.45
C ASN A 419 -11.95 9.41 -13.82
N LEU A 420 -12.09 10.45 -13.01
CA LEU A 420 -11.36 11.71 -13.15
C LEU A 420 -10.58 11.94 -11.87
N GLN A 421 -9.25 11.92 -11.95
CA GLN A 421 -8.39 12.00 -10.78
C GLN A 421 -7.27 13.00 -11.00
N GLN A 422 -6.94 13.75 -9.96
CA GLN A 422 -5.76 14.58 -9.86
C GLN A 422 -4.90 14.16 -8.65
N PHE A 423 -3.60 14.26 -8.84
CA PHE A 423 -2.60 14.03 -7.81
C PHE A 423 -1.64 15.21 -7.72
N ARG A 424 -1.24 15.53 -6.49
CA ARG A 424 -0.16 16.46 -6.17
C ARG A 424 0.73 15.84 -5.12
N GLY A 425 2.02 15.77 -5.38
CA GLY A 425 3.02 15.20 -4.49
C GLY A 425 4.20 16.14 -4.27
N SER A 426 4.86 15.96 -3.12
CA SER A 426 6.15 16.56 -2.81
C SER A 426 7.06 15.49 -2.28
N HIS A 427 8.31 15.45 -2.74
CA HIS A 427 9.35 14.55 -2.25
C HIS A 427 10.48 15.38 -1.66
N PHE A 428 10.98 15.00 -0.50
CA PHE A 428 12.01 15.74 0.20
C PHE A 428 12.99 14.83 0.94
N GLY A 429 14.19 15.34 1.18
CA GLY A 429 15.16 14.63 1.99
C GLY A 429 15.94 15.56 2.89
N TYR A 430 16.19 15.10 4.11
CA TYR A 430 16.94 15.83 5.13
C TYR A 430 18.06 14.98 5.72
N LEU A 431 19.17 15.62 6.05
CA LEU A 431 20.13 15.08 7.01
C LEU A 431 19.77 15.60 8.39
N THR A 432 19.45 14.66 9.29
CA THR A 432 19.06 14.95 10.67
C THR A 432 20.22 14.76 11.65
N TYR A 433 21.35 14.20 11.17
CA TYR A 433 22.56 13.97 11.94
C TYR A 433 23.77 13.76 11.03
N ILE A 434 24.93 14.30 11.42
CA ILE A 434 26.25 14.04 10.85
C ILE A 434 27.19 13.73 12.02
N LYS A 435 27.86 12.57 12.02
CA LYS A 435 28.72 12.15 13.13
C LYS A 435 29.96 13.04 13.29
N ASN A 436 30.54 13.56 12.20
CA ASN A 436 31.60 14.53 12.25
C ASN A 436 31.07 15.88 12.78
N GLU A 437 31.61 16.35 13.91
CA GLU A 437 31.09 17.53 14.62
C GLU A 437 31.22 18.82 13.82
N GLU A 438 32.40 19.07 13.20
CA GLU A 438 32.62 20.27 12.41
C GLU A 438 31.67 20.31 11.19
N ALA A 439 31.47 19.15 10.55
CA ALA A 439 30.54 19.04 9.44
C ALA A 439 29.08 19.23 9.91
N ASP A 440 28.71 18.69 11.06
CA ASP A 440 27.39 18.87 11.65
C ASP A 440 27.10 20.34 11.96
N ALA A 441 28.07 21.00 12.63
CA ALA A 441 27.99 22.43 12.92
C ALA A 441 27.92 23.30 11.64
N LYS A 442 28.64 22.91 10.57
CA LYS A 442 28.64 23.63 9.30
C LYS A 442 27.34 23.49 8.52
N TYR A 443 26.85 22.25 8.35
CA TYR A 443 25.72 21.98 7.46
C TYR A 443 24.38 21.96 8.19
N ARG A 444 24.39 21.72 9.49
CA ARG A 444 23.23 21.71 10.35
C ARG A 444 23.31 22.81 11.42
N ALA A 445 23.68 24.02 10.99
CA ALA A 445 23.86 25.16 11.86
C ALA A 445 22.63 25.40 12.76
N GLY A 446 22.88 25.59 14.06
CA GLY A 446 21.81 25.74 15.05
C GLY A 446 20.98 24.48 15.30
N GLY A 447 21.42 23.30 14.85
CA GLY A 447 20.69 22.05 15.01
C GLY A 447 19.56 21.83 13.98
N ASN A 448 19.45 22.72 13.00
CA ASN A 448 18.44 22.59 11.93
C ASN A 448 18.80 21.47 10.96
N ASP A 449 17.78 20.75 10.49
CA ASP A 449 17.98 19.69 9.50
C ASP A 449 18.41 20.26 8.14
N TYR A 450 19.40 19.61 7.51
CA TYR A 450 19.90 20.02 6.20
C TYR A 450 19.06 19.38 5.09
N LYS A 451 18.29 20.19 4.35
CA LYS A 451 17.52 19.72 3.17
C LYS A 451 18.48 19.52 2.00
N TYR A 452 18.60 18.29 1.50
CA TYR A 452 19.50 17.96 0.40
C TYR A 452 18.79 17.71 -0.94
N TYR A 453 17.47 17.53 -0.96
CA TYR A 453 16.66 17.57 -2.16
C TYR A 453 15.20 17.91 -1.87
N ASP A 454 14.52 18.40 -2.91
CA ASP A 454 13.10 18.77 -2.89
C ASP A 454 12.56 18.76 -4.32
N SER A 455 11.47 18.03 -4.55
CA SER A 455 10.79 18.00 -5.84
C SER A 455 9.29 17.90 -5.67
N LYS A 456 8.56 18.35 -6.69
CA LYS A 456 7.09 18.32 -6.74
C LYS A 456 6.65 17.48 -7.92
N ALA A 457 5.46 16.91 -7.82
CA ALA A 457 4.84 16.17 -8.90
C ALA A 457 3.35 16.49 -9.00
N HIS A 458 2.86 16.45 -10.24
CA HIS A 458 1.45 16.60 -10.58
C HIS A 458 1.08 15.49 -11.57
N LYS A 459 -0.08 14.88 -11.38
CA LYS A 459 -0.61 13.93 -12.34
C LYS A 459 -2.09 14.14 -12.53
N TYR A 460 -2.52 14.12 -13.80
CA TYR A 460 -3.91 14.05 -14.20
C TYR A 460 -4.17 12.71 -14.84
N ASP A 461 -5.24 12.04 -14.43
CA ASP A 461 -5.62 10.71 -14.90
C ASP A 461 -7.13 10.68 -15.16
N TYR A 462 -7.49 10.64 -16.43
CA TYR A 462 -8.86 10.68 -16.87
C TYR A 462 -9.16 9.43 -17.69
N SER A 463 -10.15 8.67 -17.28
CA SER A 463 -10.55 7.49 -18.04
C SER A 463 -12.05 7.31 -18.13
N GLY A 464 -12.47 6.76 -19.27
CA GLY A 464 -13.81 6.25 -19.49
C GLY A 464 -13.75 4.77 -19.82
N PHE A 465 -14.72 4.00 -19.38
CA PHE A 465 -14.82 2.60 -19.69
C PHE A 465 -16.25 2.16 -19.99
N PHE A 466 -16.34 1.11 -20.78
CA PHE A 466 -17.59 0.44 -21.09
C PHE A 466 -17.38 -1.08 -21.04
N LYS A 467 -18.23 -1.78 -20.29
CA LYS A 467 -18.25 -3.24 -20.19
C LYS A 467 -19.62 -3.75 -20.56
N ALA A 468 -19.69 -4.81 -21.33
CA ALA A 468 -20.95 -5.48 -21.63
C ALA A 468 -20.75 -7.00 -21.56
N LYS A 469 -21.68 -7.66 -20.88
CA LYS A 469 -21.84 -9.11 -20.90
C LYS A 469 -23.21 -9.44 -21.45
N TYR A 470 -23.27 -10.34 -22.40
CA TYR A 470 -24.49 -10.85 -23.00
C TYR A 470 -24.58 -12.36 -22.86
N ASN A 471 -25.65 -12.84 -22.24
CA ASN A 471 -26.00 -14.26 -22.17
C ASN A 471 -26.84 -14.61 -23.39
N PHE A 472 -26.27 -15.30 -24.40
CA PHE A 472 -26.97 -15.62 -25.64
C PHE A 472 -27.55 -17.04 -25.68
N ALA A 473 -27.21 -17.87 -24.68
CA ALA A 473 -27.79 -19.18 -24.43
C ALA A 473 -27.67 -19.52 -22.94
N ASP A 474 -28.34 -20.56 -22.48
CA ASP A 474 -28.43 -20.95 -21.05
C ASP A 474 -27.08 -21.06 -20.36
N TYR A 475 -26.06 -21.50 -21.10
CA TYR A 475 -24.73 -21.80 -20.57
C TYR A 475 -23.62 -20.92 -21.12
N TRP A 476 -23.90 -20.08 -22.12
CA TRP A 476 -22.90 -19.29 -22.83
C TRP A 476 -23.09 -17.80 -22.60
N ASN A 477 -21.96 -17.09 -22.46
CA ASN A 477 -21.96 -15.64 -22.53
C ASN A 477 -20.73 -15.12 -23.27
N VAL A 478 -20.89 -13.97 -23.88
CA VAL A 478 -19.80 -13.15 -24.42
C VAL A 478 -19.61 -11.94 -23.52
N PHE A 479 -18.39 -11.47 -23.48
CA PHE A 479 -17.98 -10.31 -22.70
C PHE A 479 -17.09 -9.42 -23.56
N MET A 480 -17.31 -8.11 -23.46
CA MET A 480 -16.44 -7.08 -24.02
C MET A 480 -16.21 -5.98 -22.97
N ASP A 481 -15.04 -5.36 -23.05
CA ASP A 481 -14.62 -4.30 -22.14
C ASP A 481 -13.67 -3.37 -22.93
N LEU A 482 -13.92 -2.07 -22.87
CA LEU A 482 -13.12 -1.06 -23.52
C LEU A 482 -12.83 0.04 -22.50
N GLN A 483 -11.57 0.43 -22.36
CA GLN A 483 -11.15 1.61 -21.62
C GLN A 483 -10.40 2.55 -22.55
N ILE A 484 -10.70 3.84 -22.43
CA ILE A 484 -9.92 4.95 -22.98
C ILE A 484 -9.39 5.73 -21.80
N ARG A 485 -8.09 6.04 -21.79
CA ARG A 485 -7.43 6.70 -20.67
C ARG A 485 -6.43 7.73 -21.18
N HIS A 486 -6.47 8.92 -20.57
CA HIS A 486 -5.53 10.01 -20.78
C HIS A 486 -4.77 10.28 -19.48
N VAL A 487 -3.45 10.37 -19.55
CA VAL A 487 -2.58 10.66 -18.40
C VAL A 487 -1.61 11.78 -18.75
N GLU A 488 -1.54 12.78 -17.89
CA GLU A 488 -0.46 13.76 -17.89
C GLU A 488 0.33 13.64 -16.60
N TYR A 489 1.65 13.57 -16.69
CA TYR A 489 2.55 13.49 -15.54
C TYR A 489 3.64 14.56 -15.66
N MET A 490 3.80 15.34 -14.61
CA MET A 490 4.80 16.38 -14.50
C MET A 490 5.54 16.24 -13.17
N THR A 491 6.87 16.37 -13.20
CA THR A 491 7.69 16.48 -11.98
C THR A 491 8.83 17.45 -12.20
N ASP A 492 9.01 18.33 -11.25
CA ASP A 492 10.03 19.38 -11.25
C ASP A 492 10.78 19.46 -9.91
N GLY A 493 11.93 20.17 -9.90
CA GLY A 493 12.74 20.41 -8.72
C GLY A 493 14.02 19.58 -8.68
N GLN A 494 14.49 19.26 -7.48
CA GLN A 494 15.76 18.59 -7.25
C GLN A 494 15.56 17.12 -6.89
N ASN A 495 16.32 16.23 -7.54
CA ASN A 495 16.40 14.82 -7.18
C ASN A 495 17.50 14.56 -6.14
N ASP A 496 17.51 13.40 -5.50
CA ASP A 496 18.53 12.97 -4.52
C ASP A 496 19.83 12.42 -5.16
N ARG A 497 20.04 12.68 -6.46
CA ARG A 497 21.26 12.38 -7.20
C ARG A 497 22.11 13.62 -7.37
N PHE A 498 23.43 13.45 -7.26
CA PHE A 498 24.38 14.54 -7.32
C PHE A 498 25.48 14.28 -8.33
N TYR A 499 25.81 15.31 -9.08
CA TYR A 499 26.94 15.33 -10.02
C TYR A 499 28.02 16.25 -9.50
N LYS A 500 29.29 15.88 -9.73
CA LYS A 500 30.40 16.74 -9.41
C LYS A 500 30.47 17.89 -10.41
N VAL A 501 30.48 19.12 -9.91
CA VAL A 501 30.63 20.35 -10.69
C VAL A 501 31.72 21.18 -10.04
N GLY A 502 32.87 21.33 -10.71
CA GLY A 502 34.03 21.97 -10.14
C GLY A 502 34.51 21.28 -8.85
N SER A 503 34.59 22.05 -7.76
CA SER A 503 34.94 21.55 -6.42
C SER A 503 33.71 21.09 -5.59
N GLY A 504 32.50 21.31 -6.08
CA GLY A 504 31.25 21.00 -5.38
C GLY A 504 30.42 19.93 -6.06
N TYR A 505 29.17 19.88 -5.66
CA TYR A 505 28.13 18.96 -6.19
C TYR A 505 26.84 19.73 -6.48
N GLN A 506 26.15 19.31 -7.52
CA GLN A 506 24.84 19.83 -7.91
C GLN A 506 23.84 18.69 -8.00
N ASN A 507 22.58 18.93 -7.58
CA ASN A 507 21.50 17.97 -7.75
C ASN A 507 21.20 17.75 -9.24
N GLN A 508 20.77 16.54 -9.55
CA GLN A 508 20.01 16.30 -10.78
C GLN A 508 18.72 17.10 -10.73
N LEU A 509 18.51 17.97 -11.70
CA LEU A 509 17.25 18.70 -11.85
C LEU A 509 16.24 17.80 -12.55
N LEU A 510 15.00 17.84 -12.06
CA LEU A 510 13.85 17.23 -12.70
C LEU A 510 13.11 18.33 -13.48
N ASP A 511 12.79 18.05 -14.72
CA ASP A 511 11.95 18.88 -15.60
C ASP A 511 11.30 17.92 -16.60
N ILE A 512 10.29 17.18 -16.11
CA ILE A 512 9.63 16.11 -16.84
C ILE A 512 8.18 16.50 -17.02
N SER A 513 7.70 16.43 -18.26
CA SER A 513 6.30 16.66 -18.62
C SER A 513 5.92 15.72 -19.74
N GLU A 514 5.13 14.70 -19.41
CA GLU A 514 4.79 13.63 -20.33
C GLU A 514 3.28 13.43 -20.41
N ARG A 515 2.80 13.01 -21.60
CA ARG A 515 1.39 12.76 -21.89
C ARG A 515 1.23 11.41 -22.57
N TYR A 516 0.20 10.68 -22.16
CA TYR A 516 -0.09 9.34 -22.68
C TYR A 516 -1.59 9.18 -22.92
N ASP A 517 -1.91 8.57 -24.08
CA ASP A 517 -3.26 8.17 -24.42
C ASP A 517 -3.29 6.66 -24.64
N PHE A 518 -4.21 5.97 -23.99
CA PHE A 518 -4.32 4.52 -24.03
C PHE A 518 -5.71 4.08 -24.43
N VAL A 519 -5.76 3.01 -25.24
CA VAL A 519 -6.97 2.27 -25.57
C VAL A 519 -6.75 0.81 -25.19
N ASN A 520 -7.52 0.33 -24.24
CA ASN A 520 -7.37 -0.99 -23.62
C ASN A 520 -8.61 -1.87 -23.89
N PRO A 521 -8.73 -2.51 -25.08
CA PRO A 521 -9.82 -3.41 -25.41
C PRO A 521 -9.62 -4.80 -24.84
N LYS A 522 -10.75 -5.45 -24.47
CA LYS A 522 -10.78 -6.84 -24.01
C LYS A 522 -12.06 -7.51 -24.50
N ALA A 523 -11.97 -8.80 -24.81
CA ALA A 523 -13.12 -9.60 -25.18
C ALA A 523 -12.95 -11.04 -24.69
N GLY A 524 -14.05 -11.74 -24.53
CA GLY A 524 -14.01 -13.13 -24.15
C GLY A 524 -15.35 -13.82 -24.28
N ILE A 525 -15.29 -15.14 -24.26
CA ILE A 525 -16.46 -16.03 -24.26
C ILE A 525 -16.32 -17.00 -23.09
N SER A 526 -17.40 -17.32 -22.43
CA SER A 526 -17.39 -18.35 -21.39
C SER A 526 -18.60 -19.27 -21.46
N TYR A 527 -18.35 -20.50 -21.04
CA TYR A 527 -19.32 -21.56 -20.87
C TYR A 527 -19.39 -21.95 -19.40
N TYR A 528 -20.60 -22.10 -18.84
CA TYR A 528 -20.80 -22.49 -17.45
C TYR A 528 -21.96 -23.46 -17.30
N ARG A 529 -21.68 -24.71 -16.90
CA ARG A 529 -22.69 -25.74 -16.66
C ARG A 529 -22.26 -26.69 -15.53
N GLY A 530 -23.16 -27.03 -14.62
CA GLY A 530 -22.93 -28.06 -13.59
C GLY A 530 -21.69 -27.79 -12.70
N GLY A 531 -21.37 -26.53 -12.42
CA GLY A 531 -20.17 -26.16 -11.66
C GLY A 531 -18.88 -26.09 -12.46
N HIS A 532 -18.87 -26.58 -13.70
CA HIS A 532 -17.73 -26.48 -14.63
C HIS A 532 -17.75 -25.15 -15.38
N LYS A 533 -16.59 -24.53 -15.50
CA LYS A 533 -16.39 -23.28 -16.25
C LYS A 533 -15.25 -23.45 -17.24
N ALA A 534 -15.54 -23.17 -18.51
CA ALA A 534 -14.53 -23.01 -19.57
C ALA A 534 -14.62 -21.59 -20.12
N TYR A 535 -13.48 -20.99 -20.48
CA TYR A 535 -13.48 -19.66 -21.08
C TYR A 535 -12.24 -19.44 -21.94
N ALA A 536 -12.38 -18.53 -22.91
CA ALA A 536 -11.28 -17.97 -23.68
C ALA A 536 -11.42 -16.43 -23.67
N SER A 537 -10.29 -15.73 -23.54
CA SER A 537 -10.29 -14.27 -23.57
C SER A 537 -9.02 -13.73 -24.20
N ILE A 538 -9.16 -12.56 -24.83
CA ILE A 538 -8.06 -11.75 -25.34
C ILE A 538 -8.14 -10.37 -24.70
N ALA A 539 -7.00 -9.79 -24.37
CA ALA A 539 -6.93 -8.48 -23.75
C ALA A 539 -5.65 -7.74 -24.13
N HIS A 540 -5.79 -6.45 -24.32
CA HIS A 540 -4.68 -5.50 -24.40
C HIS A 540 -4.74 -4.55 -23.23
N ALA A 541 -3.60 -4.24 -22.62
CA ALA A 541 -3.49 -3.26 -21.54
C ALA A 541 -2.17 -2.50 -21.65
N SER A 542 -2.27 -1.19 -21.58
CA SER A 542 -1.13 -0.27 -21.58
C SER A 542 -1.26 0.70 -20.44
N ARG A 543 -0.13 1.18 -19.95
CA ARG A 543 -0.05 2.21 -18.90
C ARG A 543 1.23 3.03 -19.03
N GLU A 544 1.27 4.15 -18.36
CA GLU A 544 2.41 5.05 -18.27
C GLU A 544 3.55 4.43 -17.43
N PRO A 545 4.81 4.91 -17.61
CA PRO A 545 5.93 4.59 -16.74
C PRO A 545 5.71 5.04 -15.29
N GLU A 546 6.38 4.37 -14.34
CA GLU A 546 6.45 4.78 -12.94
C GLU A 546 7.43 5.96 -12.78
N ARG A 547 7.30 6.78 -11.72
CA ARG A 547 8.24 7.85 -11.40
C ARG A 547 9.71 7.39 -11.49
N ASN A 548 10.01 6.22 -10.93
CA ASN A 548 11.36 5.68 -10.91
C ASN A 548 11.92 5.40 -12.31
N ASN A 549 11.10 5.13 -13.31
CA ASN A 549 11.56 4.95 -14.69
C ASN A 549 12.12 6.26 -15.26
N PHE A 550 11.57 7.41 -14.88
CA PHE A 550 12.07 8.72 -15.29
C PHE A 550 13.28 9.18 -14.46
N THR A 551 13.24 9.01 -13.14
CA THR A 551 14.21 9.63 -12.22
C THR A 551 15.44 8.78 -11.96
N ASN A 552 15.39 7.46 -12.16
CA ASN A 552 16.50 6.54 -11.94
C ASN A 552 17.33 6.23 -13.19
N ASN A 553 17.07 6.91 -14.29
CA ASN A 553 17.64 6.61 -15.60
C ASN A 553 18.93 7.38 -15.84
N GLY A 554 20.08 6.79 -15.50
CA GLY A 554 21.41 7.34 -15.78
C GLY A 554 21.67 8.74 -15.23
N SER A 555 22.28 9.59 -16.06
CA SER A 555 22.62 10.98 -15.73
C SER A 555 21.48 11.97 -15.97
N TYR A 556 20.52 11.61 -16.79
CA TYR A 556 19.40 12.48 -17.18
C TYR A 556 18.08 11.78 -16.99
N PRO A 557 17.02 12.49 -16.55
CA PRO A 557 15.65 11.98 -16.66
C PRO A 557 15.34 11.69 -18.13
N ALA A 558 14.85 10.51 -18.40
CA ALA A 558 14.38 10.12 -19.71
C ALA A 558 13.14 9.24 -19.58
N PRO A 559 12.19 9.34 -20.50
CA PRO A 559 11.00 8.50 -20.51
C PRO A 559 11.31 7.01 -20.70
#